data_dcf07820efa1b74b74db7950dff8ff6e
#
_entry.id   dcf07820efa1b74b74db7950dff8ff6e
#
_cell.length_a   1.000
_cell.length_b   1.000
_cell.length_c   1.000
_cell.angle_alpha   90.00
_cell.angle_beta   90.00
_cell.angle_gamma   90.00
#
_symmetry.space_group_name_H-M   'P 1'
#
loop_
_entity.id
_entity.type
_entity.pdbx_description
1 polymer ?
#
loop_
_entity_poly.entity_id
_entity_poly.type
_entity_poly.pdbx_seq_one_letter_code
_entity_poly.pdbx_strand_id
1 'polypeptide(L)'
;MSYKFIIANVILPITPEKIQIKIKNKNKNIDLINLGEANILKMPGLSTIDFDFVAPAYKYPYVTEYREQVFYYNLLEKLKTAQKPFIFSIIRQKPNGVAMYPTNFNVSLEDYTITESIEEGFDVVFSVSLKQYKEFNTQYIQIQESKTGEKIAEQKTKRETTKTPAKSYTVKKGDSLWNIAKKELGNGTKYKEIAKINNLSNPNLIYPGQVLRLP
;
A
#
# COMPACT_ATOMS: atom_id res chain seq x y z
N MET A 1 17.27 -23.20 -8.40
CA MET A 1 16.16 -22.31 -8.06
C MET A 1 16.68 -21.21 -7.17
N SER A 2 16.36 -19.95 -7.43
CA SER A 2 16.74 -18.83 -6.57
C SER A 2 15.50 -18.15 -6.05
N TYR A 3 15.43 -17.98 -4.73
CA TYR A 3 14.42 -17.19 -4.05
C TYR A 3 15.10 -15.96 -3.42
N LYS A 4 14.48 -14.81 -3.58
CA LYS A 4 14.89 -13.59 -2.86
C LYS A 4 13.69 -13.07 -2.09
N PHE A 5 13.87 -12.87 -0.81
CA PHE A 5 12.90 -12.27 0.09
C PHE A 5 13.32 -10.83 0.40
N ILE A 6 12.41 -9.90 0.26
CA ILE A 6 12.67 -8.48 0.40
C ILE A 6 11.68 -7.90 1.42
N ILE A 7 12.18 -7.35 2.52
CA ILE A 7 11.41 -6.66 3.56
C ILE A 7 11.74 -5.17 3.49
N ALA A 8 10.77 -4.32 3.24
CA ALA A 8 10.96 -2.86 3.20
C ALA A 8 12.20 -2.44 2.37
N ASN A 9 12.34 -3.02 1.17
CA ASN A 9 13.45 -2.85 0.22
C ASN A 9 14.82 -3.43 0.67
N VAL A 10 14.84 -4.21 1.74
CA VAL A 10 16.05 -4.92 2.19
C VAL A 10 15.95 -6.39 1.79
N ILE A 11 16.93 -6.89 1.05
CA ILE A 11 17.05 -8.31 0.70
C ILE A 11 17.53 -9.07 1.94
N LEU A 12 16.85 -10.19 2.27
CA LEU A 12 17.27 -11.05 3.37
C LEU A 12 18.59 -11.77 3.01
N PRO A 13 19.50 -11.92 3.98
CA PRO A 13 20.84 -12.46 3.74
C PRO A 13 20.81 -13.94 3.35
N ILE A 14 19.98 -14.69 4.03
CA ILE A 14 19.74 -16.12 3.78
C ILE A 14 18.25 -16.28 3.48
N THR A 15 17.96 -17.05 2.44
CA THR A 15 16.58 -17.32 2.04
C THR A 15 15.88 -18.13 3.12
N PRO A 16 14.71 -17.70 3.61
CA PRO A 16 13.89 -18.49 4.51
C PRO A 16 13.65 -19.91 3.99
N GLU A 17 13.80 -20.88 4.85
CA GLU A 17 13.56 -22.28 4.50
C GLU A 17 12.08 -22.54 4.21
N LYS A 18 11.21 -21.90 4.99
CA LYS A 18 9.76 -22.04 4.90
C LYS A 18 9.07 -20.69 5.05
N ILE A 19 8.02 -20.50 4.28
CA ILE A 19 7.09 -19.38 4.44
C ILE A 19 5.67 -19.92 4.51
N GLN A 20 4.88 -19.42 5.45
CA GLN A 20 3.46 -19.73 5.57
C GLN A 20 2.61 -18.49 5.31
N ILE A 21 1.72 -18.57 4.33
CA ILE A 21 0.74 -17.54 4.04
C ILE A 21 -0.63 -18.09 4.45
N LYS A 22 -1.18 -17.55 5.55
CA LYS A 22 -2.48 -17.99 6.07
C LYS A 22 -3.55 -17.02 5.61
N ILE A 23 -4.51 -17.55 4.86
CA ILE A 23 -5.68 -16.81 4.37
C ILE A 23 -6.91 -17.38 5.06
N LYS A 24 -7.55 -16.59 5.93
CA LYS A 24 -8.71 -17.03 6.71
C LYS A 24 -9.95 -16.22 6.36
N ASN A 25 -11.09 -16.89 6.19
CA ASN A 25 -12.38 -16.22 6.12
C ASN A 25 -12.86 -15.84 7.52
N LYS A 26 -13.67 -14.78 7.61
CA LYS A 26 -14.35 -14.36 8.85
C LYS A 26 -15.78 -14.90 8.91
N ASN A 27 -15.99 -16.12 8.41
CA ASN A 27 -17.29 -16.78 8.46
C ASN A 27 -17.80 -16.92 9.90
N LYS A 28 -19.11 -16.94 10.07
CA LYS A 28 -19.77 -17.11 11.36
C LYS A 28 -20.76 -18.27 11.26
N ASN A 29 -20.57 -19.28 12.11
CA ASN A 29 -21.54 -20.33 12.29
C ASN A 29 -22.64 -19.88 13.24
N ILE A 30 -23.87 -20.18 12.93
CA ILE A 30 -25.07 -19.95 13.75
C ILE A 30 -25.89 -21.22 13.79
N ASP A 31 -26.40 -21.54 14.97
CA ASP A 31 -27.36 -22.64 15.15
C ASP A 31 -28.77 -22.12 14.88
N LEU A 32 -29.45 -22.74 13.95
CA LEU A 32 -30.84 -22.45 13.59
C LEU A 32 -31.76 -23.48 14.26
N ILE A 33 -32.79 -23.00 14.92
CA ILE A 33 -33.82 -23.86 15.53
C ILE A 33 -34.48 -24.71 14.43
N ASN A 34 -34.44 -26.03 14.60
CA ASN A 34 -35.01 -27.05 13.69
C ASN A 34 -34.31 -27.21 12.32
N LEU A 35 -33.28 -26.44 12.00
CA LEU A 35 -32.54 -26.52 10.73
C LEU A 35 -31.06 -26.91 10.88
N GLY A 36 -30.57 -26.94 12.14
CA GLY A 36 -29.18 -27.24 12.43
C GLY A 36 -28.23 -26.05 12.23
N GLU A 37 -26.95 -26.34 12.04
CA GLU A 37 -25.92 -25.33 11.90
C GLU A 37 -25.88 -24.72 10.50
N ALA A 38 -25.84 -23.38 10.43
CA ALA A 38 -25.68 -22.63 9.19
C ALA A 38 -24.38 -21.82 9.22
N ASN A 39 -23.61 -21.88 8.13
CA ASN A 39 -22.38 -21.11 7.97
C ASN A 39 -22.62 -19.84 7.15
N ILE A 40 -22.58 -18.68 7.80
CA ILE A 40 -22.68 -17.38 7.13
C ILE A 40 -21.33 -17.04 6.55
N LEU A 41 -21.25 -16.99 5.22
CA LEU A 41 -20.04 -16.61 4.49
C LEU A 41 -19.81 -15.11 4.62
N LYS A 42 -18.62 -14.72 5.06
CA LYS A 42 -18.19 -13.33 5.16
C LYS A 42 -16.96 -13.09 4.31
N MET A 43 -16.66 -11.82 4.06
CA MET A 43 -15.44 -11.42 3.36
C MET A 43 -14.21 -11.98 4.03
N PRO A 44 -13.18 -12.36 3.25
CA PRO A 44 -11.93 -12.88 3.80
C PRO A 44 -11.27 -11.85 4.72
N GLY A 45 -10.69 -12.35 5.80
CA GLY A 45 -9.86 -11.56 6.71
C GLY A 45 -8.55 -11.12 6.05
N LEU A 46 -7.75 -10.41 6.82
CA LEU A 46 -6.39 -10.08 6.41
C LEU A 46 -5.52 -11.34 6.46
N SER A 47 -4.69 -11.53 5.43
CA SER A 47 -3.73 -12.64 5.39
C SER A 47 -2.60 -12.39 6.38
N THR A 48 -2.13 -13.44 7.05
CA THR A 48 -0.89 -13.43 7.85
C THR A 48 0.21 -14.19 7.11
N ILE A 49 1.44 -13.71 7.25
CA ILE A 49 2.63 -14.27 6.61
C ILE A 49 3.65 -14.50 7.70
N ASP A 50 3.97 -15.76 7.96
CA ASP A 50 4.91 -16.17 9.00
C ASP A 50 6.11 -16.84 8.34
N PHE A 51 7.32 -16.44 8.73
CA PHE A 51 8.58 -17.06 8.28
C PHE A 51 9.71 -16.74 9.25
N ASP A 52 10.74 -17.58 9.19
CA ASP A 52 11.98 -17.42 9.93
C ASP A 52 13.10 -17.11 8.95
N PHE A 53 14.00 -16.19 9.31
CA PHE A 53 15.22 -15.96 8.56
C PHE A 53 16.42 -15.88 9.48
N VAL A 54 17.58 -16.27 8.97
CA VAL A 54 18.83 -16.28 9.70
C VAL A 54 19.67 -15.07 9.33
N ALA A 55 20.11 -14.33 10.32
CA ALA A 55 21.12 -13.28 10.17
C ALA A 55 22.50 -13.86 10.52
N PRO A 56 23.38 -14.04 9.52
CA PRO A 56 24.65 -14.71 9.71
C PRO A 56 25.63 -13.80 10.49
N ALA A 57 26.41 -14.41 11.38
CA ALA A 57 27.48 -13.74 12.12
C ALA A 57 28.65 -13.38 11.19
N TYR A 58 28.87 -14.18 10.14
CA TYR A 58 29.97 -14.06 9.20
C TYR A 58 29.49 -14.03 7.76
N LYS A 59 30.30 -13.47 6.86
CA LYS A 59 30.04 -13.50 5.43
C LYS A 59 30.30 -14.89 4.84
N TYR A 60 29.30 -15.75 4.86
CA TYR A 60 29.38 -17.06 4.22
C TYR A 60 29.26 -16.96 2.69
N PRO A 61 29.83 -17.92 1.91
CA PRO A 61 29.80 -17.89 0.44
C PRO A 61 28.40 -17.91 -0.17
N TYR A 62 27.41 -18.42 0.55
CA TYR A 62 26.01 -18.53 0.12
C TYR A 62 25.14 -17.35 0.51
N VAL A 63 25.68 -16.38 1.26
CA VAL A 63 24.93 -15.18 1.67
C VAL A 63 24.83 -14.22 0.50
N THR A 64 23.61 -13.85 0.13
CA THR A 64 23.35 -12.97 -1.02
C THR A 64 23.81 -11.53 -0.75
N GLU A 65 23.39 -10.97 0.39
CA GLU A 65 23.79 -9.65 0.85
C GLU A 65 24.14 -9.72 2.33
N TYR A 66 25.43 -9.67 2.64
CA TYR A 66 25.88 -9.68 4.03
C TYR A 66 25.68 -8.30 4.67
N ARG A 67 25.03 -8.31 5.81
CA ARG A 67 24.94 -7.19 6.75
C ARG A 67 25.08 -7.72 8.16
N GLU A 68 25.61 -6.91 9.04
CA GLU A 68 25.76 -7.28 10.46
C GLU A 68 24.37 -7.52 11.10
N GLN A 69 24.31 -8.41 12.07
CA GLN A 69 23.07 -8.78 12.78
C GLN A 69 22.35 -7.57 13.35
N VAL A 70 23.11 -6.62 13.92
CA VAL A 70 22.57 -5.35 14.47
C VAL A 70 21.75 -4.56 13.45
N PHE A 71 22.08 -4.67 12.15
CA PHE A 71 21.29 -4.03 11.11
C PHE A 71 19.85 -4.57 11.07
N TYR A 72 19.65 -5.89 11.22
CA TYR A 72 18.32 -6.51 11.19
C TYR A 72 17.54 -6.22 12.46
N TYR A 73 18.19 -6.16 13.63
CA TYR A 73 17.60 -5.67 14.88
C TYR A 73 17.00 -4.27 14.67
N ASN A 74 17.82 -3.33 14.24
CA ASN A 74 17.42 -1.95 14.03
C ASN A 74 16.34 -1.81 12.94
N LEU A 75 16.40 -2.63 11.89
CA LEU A 75 15.39 -2.63 10.82
C LEU A 75 14.01 -3.04 11.37
N LEU A 76 13.94 -4.16 12.09
CA LEU A 76 12.67 -4.66 12.64
C LEU A 76 12.11 -3.73 13.71
N GLU A 77 12.95 -3.21 14.60
CA GLU A 77 12.56 -2.24 15.60
C GLU A 77 12.02 -0.95 14.96
N LYS A 78 12.70 -0.45 13.93
CA LYS A 78 12.24 0.72 13.17
C LYS A 78 10.88 0.46 12.51
N LEU A 79 10.67 -0.71 11.90
CA LEU A 79 9.39 -1.07 11.27
C LEU A 79 8.28 -1.19 12.31
N LYS A 80 8.57 -1.76 13.48
CA LYS A 80 7.61 -1.90 14.58
C LYS A 80 7.21 -0.54 15.15
N THR A 81 8.19 0.34 15.38
CA THR A 81 7.98 1.67 15.96
C THR A 81 7.31 2.63 14.98
N ALA A 82 7.66 2.56 13.69
CA ALA A 82 7.10 3.44 12.68
C ALA A 82 5.60 3.23 12.44
N GLN A 83 5.06 2.04 12.74
CA GLN A 83 3.65 1.65 12.56
C GLN A 83 3.12 1.98 11.15
N LYS A 84 3.97 1.90 10.15
CA LYS A 84 3.63 2.16 8.75
C LYS A 84 3.66 0.88 7.94
N PRO A 85 2.72 0.71 6.99
CA PRO A 85 2.78 -0.41 6.08
C PRO A 85 4.00 -0.31 5.16
N PHE A 86 4.51 -1.46 4.76
CA PHE A 86 5.63 -1.58 3.83
C PHE A 86 5.39 -2.74 2.86
N ILE A 87 6.20 -2.79 1.81
CA ILE A 87 6.11 -3.84 0.80
C ILE A 87 7.00 -5.01 1.22
N PHE A 88 6.41 -6.20 1.28
CA PHE A 88 7.08 -7.48 1.37
C PHE A 88 7.01 -8.18 0.02
N SER A 89 8.16 -8.55 -0.55
CA SER A 89 8.25 -9.14 -1.88
C SER A 89 8.99 -10.47 -1.87
N ILE A 90 8.48 -11.41 -2.65
CA ILE A 90 9.13 -12.70 -2.91
C ILE A 90 9.38 -12.80 -4.40
N ILE A 91 10.65 -12.82 -4.78
CA ILE A 91 11.09 -13.03 -6.16
C ILE A 91 11.54 -14.47 -6.31
N ARG A 92 11.00 -15.15 -7.31
CA ARG A 92 11.30 -16.57 -7.62
C ARG A 92 11.87 -16.68 -9.01
N GLN A 93 12.98 -17.38 -9.14
CA GLN A 93 13.62 -17.66 -10.43
C GLN A 93 13.81 -19.16 -10.63
N LYS A 94 13.51 -19.66 -11.83
CA LYS A 94 13.83 -21.02 -12.25
C LYS A 94 15.34 -21.20 -12.42
N PRO A 95 15.88 -22.45 -12.45
CA PRO A 95 17.30 -22.69 -12.69
C PRO A 95 17.82 -22.09 -14.01
N ASN A 96 16.97 -21.96 -15.01
CA ASN A 96 17.28 -21.33 -16.30
C ASN A 96 17.23 -19.79 -16.30
N GLY A 97 17.12 -19.15 -15.14
CA GLY A 97 17.07 -17.70 -14.97
C GLY A 97 15.70 -17.06 -15.27
N VAL A 98 14.73 -17.83 -15.75
CA VAL A 98 13.40 -17.29 -16.05
C VAL A 98 12.68 -16.93 -14.75
N ALA A 99 12.21 -15.67 -14.66
CA ALA A 99 11.41 -15.22 -13.55
C ALA A 99 10.07 -15.95 -13.49
N MET A 100 9.69 -16.38 -12.30
CA MET A 100 8.33 -16.87 -12.01
C MET A 100 7.46 -15.69 -11.55
N TYR A 101 6.21 -15.99 -11.18
CA TYR A 101 5.31 -14.96 -10.66
C TYR A 101 5.89 -14.28 -9.40
N PRO A 102 6.00 -12.95 -9.40
CA PRO A 102 6.37 -12.21 -8.20
C PRO A 102 5.19 -12.19 -7.23
N THR A 103 5.49 -12.17 -5.94
CA THR A 103 4.47 -12.02 -4.90
C THR A 103 4.80 -10.77 -4.10
N ASN A 104 3.95 -9.76 -4.18
CA ASN A 104 4.10 -8.51 -3.45
C ASN A 104 2.90 -8.34 -2.52
N PHE A 105 3.18 -8.08 -1.25
CA PHE A 105 2.17 -7.79 -0.24
C PHE A 105 2.46 -6.43 0.39
N ASN A 106 1.42 -5.61 0.53
CA ASN A 106 1.47 -4.47 1.43
C ASN A 106 1.13 -4.99 2.83
N VAL A 107 2.08 -4.88 3.76
CA VAL A 107 2.00 -5.52 5.09
C VAL A 107 2.41 -4.57 6.20
N SER A 108 1.98 -4.88 7.41
CA SER A 108 2.49 -4.35 8.66
C SER A 108 3.25 -5.45 9.42
N LEU A 109 4.24 -5.05 10.21
CA LEU A 109 4.90 -5.96 11.13
C LEU A 109 4.02 -6.13 12.37
N GLU A 110 3.47 -7.34 12.56
CA GLU A 110 2.65 -7.66 13.75
C GLU A 110 3.54 -8.01 14.92
N ASP A 111 4.45 -8.97 14.71
CA ASP A 111 5.33 -9.46 15.75
C ASP A 111 6.64 -9.99 15.17
N TYR A 112 7.67 -10.04 16.01
CA TYR A 112 8.91 -10.73 15.70
C TYR A 112 9.55 -11.27 16.98
N THR A 113 10.23 -12.40 16.86
CA THR A 113 10.98 -13.04 17.94
C THR A 113 12.42 -13.21 17.47
N ILE A 114 13.35 -13.02 18.38
CA ILE A 114 14.77 -13.18 18.15
C ILE A 114 15.22 -14.35 18.97
N THR A 115 15.83 -15.34 18.31
CA THR A 115 16.32 -16.55 18.96
C THR A 115 17.82 -16.66 18.70
N GLU A 116 18.56 -16.76 19.78
CA GLU A 116 19.98 -17.09 19.79
C GLU A 116 20.13 -18.46 20.43
N SER A 117 20.78 -19.38 19.74
CA SER A 117 21.00 -20.76 20.18
C SER A 117 22.44 -21.18 19.99
N ILE A 118 22.97 -21.93 20.95
CA ILE A 118 24.32 -22.51 20.83
C ILE A 118 24.38 -23.49 19.66
N GLU A 119 23.27 -24.14 19.30
CA GLU A 119 23.19 -25.07 18.16
C GLU A 119 23.37 -24.36 16.82
N GLU A 120 22.90 -23.10 16.71
CA GLU A 120 23.05 -22.24 15.53
C GLU A 120 24.41 -21.48 15.52
N GLY A 121 25.25 -21.71 16.53
CA GLY A 121 26.52 -21.04 16.70
C GLY A 121 26.34 -19.56 17.05
N PHE A 122 26.93 -18.66 16.23
CA PHE A 122 26.81 -17.21 16.42
C PHE A 122 25.74 -16.58 15.52
N ASP A 123 25.05 -17.38 14.72
CA ASP A 123 23.98 -16.91 13.84
C ASP A 123 22.69 -16.66 14.64
N VAL A 124 21.93 -15.65 14.25
CA VAL A 124 20.70 -15.25 14.95
C VAL A 124 19.49 -15.54 14.06
N VAL A 125 18.51 -16.21 14.62
CA VAL A 125 17.25 -16.52 13.96
C VAL A 125 16.20 -15.48 14.31
N PHE A 126 15.60 -14.88 13.29
CA PHE A 126 14.48 -13.94 13.41
C PHE A 126 13.20 -14.61 12.92
N SER A 127 12.26 -14.85 13.82
CA SER A 127 10.89 -15.28 13.47
C SER A 127 10.02 -14.05 13.28
N VAL A 128 9.44 -13.89 12.10
CA VAL A 128 8.71 -12.68 11.72
C VAL A 128 7.28 -13.03 11.35
N SER A 129 6.32 -12.32 11.94
CA SER A 129 4.90 -12.37 11.60
C SER A 129 4.46 -11.05 10.98
N LEU A 130 4.02 -11.11 9.74
CA LEU A 130 3.50 -9.98 8.98
C LEU A 130 2.00 -10.15 8.77
N LYS A 131 1.28 -9.04 8.73
CA LYS A 131 -0.13 -9.02 8.43
C LYS A 131 -0.43 -8.14 7.23
N GLN A 132 -1.24 -8.63 6.33
CA GLN A 132 -1.68 -7.86 5.18
C GLN A 132 -2.30 -6.54 5.62
N TYR A 133 -1.84 -5.45 5.03
CA TYR A 133 -2.43 -4.14 5.20
C TYR A 133 -3.32 -3.80 4.00
N LYS A 134 -4.55 -3.41 4.26
CA LYS A 134 -5.47 -2.86 3.26
C LYS A 134 -5.77 -1.43 3.64
N GLU A 135 -5.56 -0.53 2.72
CA GLU A 135 -5.96 0.86 2.91
C GLU A 135 -7.48 0.93 3.13
N PHE A 136 -7.88 1.67 4.13
CA PHE A 136 -9.28 1.95 4.40
C PHE A 136 -9.49 3.45 4.43
N ASN A 137 -10.50 3.90 3.71
CA ASN A 137 -10.92 5.29 3.73
C ASN A 137 -12.21 5.42 4.53
N THR A 138 -12.28 6.43 5.37
CA THR A 138 -13.53 6.77 6.06
C THR A 138 -14.53 7.28 5.02
N GLN A 139 -15.66 6.60 4.91
CA GLN A 139 -16.75 7.07 4.07
C GLN A 139 -17.57 8.11 4.85
N TYR A 140 -17.67 9.31 4.32
CA TYR A 140 -18.54 10.34 4.86
C TYR A 140 -19.89 10.25 4.14
N ILE A 141 -20.95 10.08 4.91
CA ILE A 141 -22.31 10.18 4.41
C ILE A 141 -22.70 11.66 4.51
N GLN A 142 -22.83 12.34 3.39
CA GLN A 142 -23.46 13.66 3.36
C GLN A 142 -24.97 13.48 3.26
N ILE A 143 -25.67 13.87 4.30
CA ILE A 143 -27.13 13.94 4.30
C ILE A 143 -27.49 15.26 3.62
N GLN A 144 -28.03 15.22 2.41
CA GLN A 144 -28.64 16.38 1.75
C GLN A 144 -30.12 16.38 2.05
N GLU A 145 -30.63 17.48 2.57
CA GLU A 145 -32.06 17.71 2.68
C GLU A 145 -32.58 18.09 1.29
N SER A 146 -33.44 17.25 0.75
CA SER A 146 -34.19 17.58 -0.46
C SER A 146 -35.16 18.70 -0.14
N LYS A 147 -35.47 19.54 -1.14
CA LYS A 147 -36.51 20.58 -1.03
C LYS A 147 -37.91 20.05 -0.67
N THR A 148 -38.13 18.74 -0.72
CA THR A 148 -39.36 18.03 -0.35
C THR A 148 -39.30 17.45 1.08
N GLY A 149 -38.26 17.72 1.88
CA GLY A 149 -38.20 17.24 3.28
C GLY A 149 -37.78 15.77 3.44
N GLU A 150 -37.51 15.05 2.38
CA GLU A 150 -36.98 13.69 2.43
C GLU A 150 -35.48 13.67 2.56
N LYS A 151 -34.96 13.00 3.57
CA LYS A 151 -33.52 12.81 3.78
C LYS A 151 -32.99 11.72 2.86
N ILE A 152 -32.34 12.08 1.77
CA ILE A 152 -31.67 11.13 0.87
C ILE A 152 -30.21 11.03 1.31
N ALA A 153 -29.81 9.83 1.76
CA ALA A 153 -28.42 9.53 2.09
C ALA A 153 -27.64 9.15 0.81
N GLU A 154 -26.88 10.06 0.23
CA GLU A 154 -25.93 9.74 -0.82
C GLU A 154 -24.59 9.29 -0.22
N GLN A 155 -24.22 8.05 -0.49
CA GLN A 155 -22.93 7.51 -0.11
C GLN A 155 -21.85 8.01 -1.11
N LYS A 156 -21.20 9.13 -0.79
CA LYS A 156 -20.06 9.61 -1.56
C LYS A 156 -18.78 9.01 -1.02
N THR A 157 -18.21 8.05 -1.73
CA THR A 157 -16.81 7.69 -1.59
C THR A 157 -15.98 8.87 -2.05
N LYS A 158 -15.27 9.52 -1.13
CA LYS A 158 -14.22 10.47 -1.50
C LYS A 158 -13.10 9.65 -2.15
N ARG A 159 -13.17 9.46 -3.46
CA ARG A 159 -11.98 9.10 -4.24
C ARG A 159 -10.99 10.24 -4.01
N GLU A 160 -9.96 10.01 -3.22
CA GLU A 160 -8.73 10.74 -3.41
C GLU A 160 -8.23 10.36 -4.80
N THR A 161 -8.64 11.13 -5.78
CA THR A 161 -7.94 11.12 -7.05
C THR A 161 -6.57 11.72 -6.76
N THR A 162 -5.59 10.90 -6.50
CA THR A 162 -4.19 11.21 -6.77
C THR A 162 -4.03 11.32 -8.29
N LYS A 163 -4.79 12.23 -8.91
CA LYS A 163 -4.42 12.77 -10.19
C LYS A 163 -3.24 13.67 -9.91
N THR A 164 -2.07 13.18 -10.26
CA THR A 164 -0.93 14.05 -10.51
C THR A 164 -1.47 15.15 -11.45
N PRO A 165 -1.46 16.43 -11.06
CA PRO A 165 -1.97 17.47 -11.93
C PRO A 165 -1.28 17.38 -13.27
N ALA A 166 -2.03 17.37 -14.37
CA ALA A 166 -1.43 17.42 -15.68
C ALA A 166 -0.57 18.68 -15.74
N LYS A 167 0.70 18.56 -16.13
CA LYS A 167 1.63 19.71 -16.21
C LYS A 167 1.16 20.80 -17.17
N SER A 168 0.19 20.49 -18.04
CA SER A 168 -0.41 21.42 -19.02
C SER A 168 -1.84 21.03 -19.37
N TYR A 169 -2.66 22.00 -19.70
CA TYR A 169 -4.05 21.85 -20.12
C TYR A 169 -4.32 22.65 -21.38
N THR A 170 -4.96 22.04 -22.37
CA THR A 170 -5.39 22.76 -23.59
C THR A 170 -6.83 23.24 -23.41
N VAL A 171 -7.03 24.53 -23.51
CA VAL A 171 -8.34 25.19 -23.35
C VAL A 171 -9.33 24.72 -24.41
N LYS A 172 -10.52 24.33 -23.99
CA LYS A 172 -11.63 23.93 -24.87
C LYS A 172 -12.66 25.06 -24.97
N LYS A 173 -13.49 25.02 -26.01
CA LYS A 173 -14.58 25.99 -26.18
C LYS A 173 -15.53 25.93 -24.96
N GLY A 174 -15.74 27.08 -24.32
CA GLY A 174 -16.60 27.22 -23.13
C GLY A 174 -15.86 27.06 -21.79
N ASP A 175 -14.55 26.83 -21.79
CA ASP A 175 -13.75 26.77 -20.56
C ASP A 175 -13.53 28.16 -19.95
N SER A 176 -13.40 28.21 -18.64
CA SER A 176 -12.89 29.33 -17.89
C SER A 176 -11.74 28.89 -16.98
N LEU A 177 -10.80 29.79 -16.65
CA LEU A 177 -9.69 29.48 -15.75
C LEU A 177 -10.17 28.93 -14.41
N TRP A 178 -11.30 29.41 -13.91
CA TRP A 178 -11.89 28.91 -12.67
C TRP A 178 -12.35 27.46 -12.78
N ASN A 179 -13.03 27.11 -13.91
CA ASN A 179 -13.48 25.75 -14.17
C ASN A 179 -12.30 24.80 -14.38
N ILE A 180 -11.25 25.26 -15.10
CA ILE A 180 -10.01 24.50 -15.30
C ILE A 180 -9.32 24.25 -13.95
N ALA A 181 -9.16 25.28 -13.12
CA ALA A 181 -8.57 25.16 -11.80
C ALA A 181 -9.36 24.20 -10.89
N LYS A 182 -10.68 24.30 -10.92
CA LYS A 182 -11.56 23.42 -10.16
C LYS A 182 -11.45 21.95 -10.62
N LYS A 183 -11.38 21.74 -11.93
CA LYS A 183 -11.32 20.41 -12.54
C LYS A 183 -9.96 19.73 -12.36
N GLU A 184 -8.87 20.45 -12.63
CA GLU A 184 -7.53 19.87 -12.69
C GLU A 184 -6.79 19.97 -11.34
N LEU A 185 -7.03 21.03 -10.57
CA LEU A 185 -6.37 21.26 -9.27
C LEU A 185 -7.30 21.06 -8.06
N GLY A 186 -8.56 20.67 -8.32
CA GLY A 186 -9.56 20.44 -7.26
C GLY A 186 -10.08 21.71 -6.58
N ASN A 187 -9.54 22.89 -6.90
CA ASN A 187 -9.91 24.16 -6.28
C ASN A 187 -9.96 25.30 -7.30
N GLY A 188 -11.16 25.86 -7.53
CA GLY A 188 -11.37 26.96 -8.48
C GLY A 188 -10.65 28.26 -8.13
N THR A 189 -10.38 28.53 -6.83
CA THR A 189 -9.67 29.76 -6.41
C THR A 189 -8.22 29.81 -6.90
N LYS A 190 -7.62 28.67 -7.28
CA LYS A 190 -6.29 28.57 -7.86
C LYS A 190 -6.18 29.10 -9.30
N TYR A 191 -7.27 29.59 -9.89
CA TYR A 191 -7.23 30.25 -11.21
C TYR A 191 -6.23 31.40 -11.27
N LYS A 192 -6.02 32.12 -10.14
CA LYS A 192 -5.03 33.18 -10.04
C LYS A 192 -3.60 32.70 -10.19
N GLU A 193 -3.29 31.51 -9.67
CA GLU A 193 -1.98 30.88 -9.80
C GLU A 193 -1.73 30.46 -11.26
N ILE A 194 -2.74 29.87 -11.91
CA ILE A 194 -2.66 29.50 -13.33
C ILE A 194 -2.44 30.76 -14.19
N ALA A 195 -3.16 31.84 -13.92
CA ALA A 195 -3.00 33.12 -14.64
C ALA A 195 -1.57 33.67 -14.48
N LYS A 196 -1.03 33.63 -13.27
CA LYS A 196 0.34 34.10 -12.95
C LYS A 196 1.43 33.28 -13.66
N ILE A 197 1.33 31.95 -13.62
CA ILE A 197 2.32 31.06 -14.24
C ILE A 197 2.32 31.18 -15.78
N ASN A 198 1.15 31.54 -16.36
CA ASN A 198 1.00 31.72 -17.81
C ASN A 198 1.08 33.18 -18.27
N ASN A 199 1.47 34.08 -17.38
CA ASN A 199 1.59 35.54 -17.67
C ASN A 199 0.33 36.16 -18.31
N LEU A 200 -0.86 35.71 -17.88
CA LEU A 200 -2.12 36.21 -18.39
C LEU A 200 -2.48 37.55 -17.73
N SER A 201 -2.49 38.65 -18.49
CA SER A 201 -2.86 39.99 -18.01
C SER A 201 -4.33 40.02 -17.61
N ASN A 202 -5.19 39.25 -18.28
CA ASN A 202 -6.62 39.14 -17.95
C ASN A 202 -7.00 37.66 -17.79
N PRO A 203 -7.28 37.21 -16.56
CA PRO A 203 -7.66 35.79 -16.31
C PRO A 203 -8.97 35.36 -16.97
N ASN A 204 -9.81 36.32 -17.38
CA ASN A 204 -11.08 36.01 -18.05
C ASN A 204 -10.93 35.86 -19.56
N LEU A 205 -9.77 36.17 -20.11
CA LEU A 205 -9.52 36.11 -21.54
C LEU A 205 -8.60 34.94 -21.89
N ILE A 206 -9.20 33.79 -22.18
CA ILE A 206 -8.53 32.60 -22.66
C ILE A 206 -9.19 32.11 -23.94
N TYR A 207 -8.41 31.53 -24.85
CA TYR A 207 -8.86 31.11 -26.17
C TYR A 207 -8.86 29.58 -26.32
N PRO A 208 -9.86 29.01 -26.99
CA PRO A 208 -9.83 27.59 -27.34
C PRO A 208 -8.55 27.23 -28.12
N GLY A 209 -7.89 26.15 -27.72
CA GLY A 209 -6.59 25.73 -28.28
C GLY A 209 -5.37 26.30 -27.54
N GLN A 210 -5.53 27.25 -26.66
CA GLN A 210 -4.44 27.78 -25.83
C GLN A 210 -3.96 26.72 -24.84
N VAL A 211 -2.63 26.53 -24.74
CA VAL A 211 -2.02 25.60 -23.79
C VAL A 211 -1.63 26.36 -22.52
N LEU A 212 -2.20 25.97 -21.40
CA LEU A 212 -1.93 26.53 -20.08
C LEU A 212 -1.04 25.60 -19.28
N ARG A 213 0.01 26.13 -18.65
CA ARG A 213 0.80 25.42 -17.64
C ARG A 213 0.02 25.42 -16.33
N LEU A 214 -0.03 24.24 -15.69
CA LEU A 214 -0.65 24.08 -14.37
C LEU A 214 0.43 24.02 -13.28
N PRO A 215 0.17 24.57 -12.08
CA PRO A 215 1.11 24.55 -10.96
C PRO A 215 1.31 23.17 -10.38
#